data_f40e71af9f01763ef639ead419e8d40a
#
_entry.id   f40e71af9f01763ef639ead419e8d40a
#
_cell.length_a   1.000
_cell.length_b   1.000
_cell.length_c   1.000
_cell.angle_alpha   90.00
_cell.angle_beta   90.00
_cell.angle_gamma   90.00
#
_symmetry.space_group_name_H-M   'P 1'
#
loop_
_entity.id
_entity.type
_entity.pdbx_description
1 polymer ?
#
loop_
_entity_poly.entity_id
_entity_poly.type
_entity_poly.pdbx_seq_one_letter_code
_entity_poly.pdbx_strand_id
1 'polypeptide(L)'
;MLDIYHAGLQVPEDVTLMWCDDNYGYIRHFPTAEERARKGGNGVYYHVSYWGRPHDHLWLSTMSPSLIYQQMKQAYDQGIQKMWILNVGDIKPAEYQIELFMDMAWNLDKVSSEGVTAHLKHWLERELGTSCAKTILPVMQEHYRLAHIRKPEFMGNTREEEKNPVYRVVK
;
A
#
# COMPACT_ATOMS: atom_id res chain seq x y z
N MET A 1 -13.25 14.23 0.41
CA MET A 1 -13.99 13.58 1.52
C MET A 1 -13.39 13.94 2.87
N LEU A 2 -12.07 13.80 3.07
CA LEU A 2 -11.41 14.14 4.33
C LEU A 2 -11.62 15.61 4.71
N ASP A 3 -11.53 16.54 3.77
CA ASP A 3 -11.78 17.99 4.00
C ASP A 3 -13.21 18.27 4.50
N ILE A 4 -14.20 17.52 3.95
CA ILE A 4 -15.60 17.64 4.38
C ILE A 4 -15.77 17.11 5.81
N TYR A 5 -15.10 16.01 6.12
CA TYR A 5 -15.09 15.44 7.47
C TYR A 5 -14.47 16.43 8.47
N HIS A 6 -13.31 17.01 8.14
CA HIS A 6 -12.65 18.03 8.98
C HIS A 6 -13.45 19.36 9.07
N ALA A 7 -14.31 19.63 8.09
CA ALA A 7 -15.23 20.77 8.15
C ALA A 7 -16.42 20.55 9.09
N GLY A 8 -16.49 19.43 9.79
CA GLY A 8 -17.49 19.15 10.82
C GLY A 8 -18.64 18.23 10.38
N LEU A 9 -18.43 17.39 9.35
CA LEU A 9 -19.42 16.37 9.00
C LEU A 9 -19.69 15.46 10.20
N GLN A 10 -20.96 15.40 10.61
CA GLN A 10 -21.38 14.50 11.68
C GLN A 10 -21.63 13.10 11.12
N VAL A 11 -20.90 12.12 11.63
CA VAL A 11 -21.03 10.71 11.26
C VAL A 11 -21.57 9.94 12.46
N PRO A 12 -22.66 9.15 12.32
CA PRO A 12 -23.18 8.32 13.41
C PRO A 12 -22.10 7.43 14.04
N GLU A 13 -22.16 7.25 15.36
CA GLU A 13 -21.11 6.57 16.13
C GLU A 13 -20.89 5.08 15.76
N ASP A 14 -21.90 4.42 15.20
CA ASP A 14 -21.88 3.03 14.78
C ASP A 14 -21.37 2.82 13.34
N VAL A 15 -21.15 3.93 12.60
CA VAL A 15 -20.58 3.88 11.24
C VAL A 15 -19.07 3.77 11.32
N THR A 16 -18.50 2.80 10.58
CA THR A 16 -17.05 2.63 10.44
C THR A 16 -16.46 3.77 9.61
N LEU A 17 -15.43 4.42 10.13
CA LEU A 17 -14.65 5.41 9.37
C LEU A 17 -13.64 4.70 8.49
N MET A 18 -13.74 4.93 7.16
CA MET A 18 -12.81 4.35 6.18
C MET A 18 -11.81 5.41 5.73
N TRP A 19 -10.56 5.22 6.14
CA TRP A 19 -9.45 6.08 5.75
C TRP A 19 -8.83 5.60 4.45
N CYS A 20 -8.27 6.51 3.66
CA CYS A 20 -7.63 6.16 2.40
C CYS A 20 -6.17 6.60 2.42
N ASP A 21 -5.34 5.92 1.61
CA ASP A 21 -4.04 6.44 1.24
C ASP A 21 -4.16 7.56 0.19
N ASP A 22 -3.04 8.13 -0.20
CA ASP A 22 -2.96 9.21 -1.19
C ASP A 22 -2.83 8.71 -2.64
N ASN A 23 -3.25 7.47 -2.91
CA ASN A 23 -3.11 6.75 -4.18
C ASN A 23 -1.66 6.37 -4.55
N TYR A 24 -0.68 6.73 -3.71
CA TYR A 24 0.74 6.37 -3.84
C TYR A 24 1.21 5.47 -2.69
N GLY A 25 0.27 4.99 -1.88
CA GLY A 25 0.53 4.08 -0.78
C GLY A 25 0.85 4.75 0.55
N TYR A 26 0.68 6.07 0.70
CA TYR A 26 0.88 6.77 1.98
C TYR A 26 -0.45 7.14 2.62
N ILE A 27 -0.71 6.63 3.80
CA ILE A 27 -1.89 7.00 4.60
C ILE A 27 -1.62 8.38 5.21
N ARG A 28 -2.48 9.35 4.89
CA ARG A 28 -2.32 10.76 5.28
C ARG A 28 -3.07 11.14 6.56
N HIS A 29 -4.00 10.29 6.99
CA HIS A 29 -4.73 10.48 8.24
C HIS A 29 -4.75 9.18 9.03
N PHE A 30 -4.32 9.26 10.28
CA PHE A 30 -4.48 8.20 11.26
C PHE A 30 -5.47 8.63 12.33
N PRO A 31 -6.32 7.72 12.84
CA PRO A 31 -7.36 8.06 13.78
C PRO A 31 -6.83 8.75 15.04
N THR A 32 -7.50 9.83 15.44
CA THR A 32 -7.32 10.47 16.75
C THR A 32 -7.79 9.54 17.87
N ALA A 33 -7.54 9.90 19.12
CA ALA A 33 -8.03 9.14 20.26
C ALA A 33 -9.57 9.01 20.27
N GLU A 34 -10.27 10.09 19.90
CA GLU A 34 -11.74 10.14 19.81
C GLU A 34 -12.23 9.23 18.67
N GLU A 35 -11.62 9.29 17.51
CA GLU A 35 -11.96 8.44 16.35
C GLU A 35 -11.71 6.96 16.63
N ARG A 36 -10.66 6.62 17.39
CA ARG A 36 -10.42 5.25 17.85
C ARG A 36 -11.46 4.73 18.83
N ALA A 37 -12.00 5.61 19.67
CA ALA A 37 -13.00 5.26 20.67
C ALA A 37 -14.40 5.01 20.07
N ARG A 38 -14.64 5.35 18.80
CA ARG A 38 -15.94 5.19 18.14
C ARG A 38 -16.37 3.73 18.09
N LYS A 39 -17.66 3.47 18.31
CA LYS A 39 -18.26 2.13 18.28
C LYS A 39 -18.14 1.47 16.89
N GLY A 40 -18.27 2.26 15.83
CA GLY A 40 -18.12 1.78 14.44
C GLY A 40 -16.70 1.35 14.09
N GLY A 41 -15.70 1.84 14.82
CA GLY A 41 -14.29 1.56 14.57
C GLY A 41 -13.74 2.19 13.30
N ASN A 42 -12.53 1.79 12.92
CA ASN A 42 -11.80 2.36 11.80
C ASN A 42 -11.35 1.27 10.81
N GLY A 43 -11.41 1.60 9.54
CA GLY A 43 -10.94 0.76 8.44
C GLY A 43 -10.03 1.55 7.49
N VAL A 44 -9.44 0.85 6.53
CA VAL A 44 -8.61 1.44 5.48
C VAL A 44 -8.99 0.94 4.11
N TYR A 45 -8.95 1.83 3.14
CA TYR A 45 -9.02 1.56 1.72
C TYR A 45 -7.65 1.91 1.12
N TYR A 46 -6.85 0.87 0.82
CA TYR A 46 -5.45 1.00 0.42
C TYR A 46 -5.25 0.64 -1.05
N HIS A 47 -4.38 1.35 -1.76
CA HIS A 47 -4.11 1.12 -3.17
C HIS A 47 -2.72 0.51 -3.39
N VAL A 48 -2.66 -0.66 -4.02
CA VAL A 48 -1.41 -1.19 -4.60
C VAL A 48 -1.30 -0.83 -6.09
N SER A 49 -2.42 -0.42 -6.71
CA SER A 49 -2.47 0.21 -8.02
C SER A 49 -3.62 1.22 -8.05
N TYR A 50 -3.42 2.36 -8.69
CA TYR A 50 -4.45 3.40 -8.79
C TYR A 50 -4.69 3.82 -10.25
N TRP A 51 -5.92 3.66 -10.71
CA TRP A 51 -6.37 3.98 -12.06
C TRP A 51 -6.83 5.44 -12.18
N GLY A 52 -5.90 6.35 -12.01
CA GLY A 52 -6.13 7.77 -12.11
C GLY A 52 -4.89 8.51 -12.57
N ARG A 53 -4.99 9.80 -12.83
CA ARG A 53 -3.82 10.63 -13.13
C ARG A 53 -2.98 10.83 -11.86
N PRO A 54 -1.65 10.79 -11.99
CA PRO A 54 -0.80 10.78 -13.18
C PRO A 54 -0.21 9.38 -13.50
N HIS A 55 -1.00 8.36 -13.79
CA HIS A 55 -0.53 7.00 -13.93
C HIS A 55 -0.41 6.53 -15.38
N ASP A 56 0.80 6.10 -15.75
CA ASP A 56 1.11 5.29 -16.92
C ASP A 56 1.65 3.92 -16.45
N HIS A 57 1.71 2.94 -17.34
CA HIS A 57 2.28 1.62 -17.04
C HIS A 57 1.67 0.91 -15.82
N LEU A 58 0.37 1.02 -15.63
CA LEU A 58 -0.36 0.49 -14.46
C LEU A 58 -0.28 -1.03 -14.29
N TRP A 59 0.07 -1.74 -15.36
CA TRP A 59 0.30 -3.18 -15.35
C TRP A 59 1.63 -3.59 -14.67
N LEU A 60 2.53 -2.65 -14.42
CA LEU A 60 3.74 -2.89 -13.64
C LEU A 60 3.42 -2.88 -12.15
N SER A 61 3.95 -3.84 -11.44
CA SER A 61 3.88 -3.91 -9.98
C SER A 61 4.94 -3.01 -9.37
N THR A 62 4.59 -1.76 -9.09
CA THR A 62 5.55 -0.71 -8.69
C THR A 62 5.45 -0.32 -7.22
N MET A 63 4.42 -0.79 -6.51
CA MET A 63 4.26 -0.51 -5.08
C MET A 63 5.27 -1.35 -4.28
N SER A 64 6.13 -0.66 -3.53
CA SER A 64 7.13 -1.33 -2.68
C SER A 64 6.46 -2.15 -1.57
N PRO A 65 6.79 -3.43 -1.44
CA PRO A 65 6.29 -4.26 -0.33
C PRO A 65 6.65 -3.71 1.05
N SER A 66 7.81 -3.07 1.18
CA SER A 66 8.22 -2.43 2.44
C SER A 66 7.36 -1.23 2.78
N LEU A 67 6.89 -0.46 1.78
CA LEU A 67 5.95 0.64 2.00
C LEU A 67 4.59 0.10 2.44
N ILE A 68 4.07 -0.94 1.78
CA ILE A 68 2.82 -1.60 2.17
C ILE A 68 2.92 -2.04 3.64
N TYR A 69 3.99 -2.76 3.99
CA TYR A 69 4.23 -3.22 5.35
C TYR A 69 4.25 -2.07 6.35
N GLN A 70 5.04 -1.03 6.09
CA GLN A 70 5.17 0.11 6.98
C GLN A 70 3.83 0.81 7.23
N GLN A 71 3.10 1.10 6.16
CA GLN A 71 1.84 1.84 6.25
C GLN A 71 0.73 1.02 6.90
N MET A 72 0.63 -0.26 6.56
CA MET A 72 -0.40 -1.14 7.13
C MET A 72 -0.10 -1.48 8.59
N LYS A 73 1.18 -1.69 8.95
CA LYS A 73 1.57 -1.85 10.35
C LYS A 73 1.24 -0.60 11.17
N GLN A 74 1.60 0.57 10.67
CA GLN A 74 1.27 1.84 11.33
C GLN A 74 -0.25 2.03 11.45
N ALA A 75 -1.02 1.68 10.41
CA ALA A 75 -2.48 1.73 10.45
C ALA A 75 -3.04 0.84 11.56
N TYR A 76 -2.57 -0.39 11.64
CA TYR A 76 -2.97 -1.34 12.68
C TYR A 76 -2.63 -0.82 14.08
N ASP A 77 -1.40 -0.37 14.29
CA ASP A 77 -0.92 0.17 15.57
C ASP A 77 -1.71 1.42 16.01
N GLN A 78 -2.25 2.17 15.05
CA GLN A 78 -3.09 3.35 15.28
C GLN A 78 -4.60 3.04 15.36
N GLY A 79 -4.98 1.77 15.41
CA GLY A 79 -6.37 1.34 15.63
C GLY A 79 -7.22 1.20 14.38
N ILE A 80 -6.62 1.15 13.20
CA ILE A 80 -7.32 0.81 11.94
C ILE A 80 -7.36 -0.71 11.81
N GLN A 81 -8.33 -1.34 12.47
CA GLN A 81 -8.38 -2.80 12.61
C GLN A 81 -9.73 -3.41 12.21
N LYS A 82 -10.76 -2.57 11.98
CA LYS A 82 -12.11 -3.07 11.75
C LYS A 82 -12.29 -3.67 10.36
N MET A 83 -11.73 -3.03 9.36
CA MET A 83 -11.87 -3.44 7.96
C MET A 83 -10.67 -2.96 7.15
N TRP A 84 -10.10 -3.86 6.37
CA TRP A 84 -9.05 -3.54 5.40
C TRP A 84 -9.53 -3.90 4.00
N ILE A 85 -9.55 -2.92 3.11
CA ILE A 85 -9.91 -3.09 1.70
C ILE A 85 -8.68 -2.78 0.87
N LEU A 86 -8.35 -3.69 -0.07
CA LEU A 86 -7.26 -3.50 -1.01
C LEU A 86 -7.82 -3.19 -2.39
N ASN A 87 -7.43 -2.04 -2.93
CA ASN A 87 -7.66 -1.71 -4.33
C ASN A 87 -6.46 -2.21 -5.15
N VAL A 88 -6.74 -3.04 -6.12
CA VAL A 88 -5.77 -3.60 -7.07
C VAL A 88 -6.19 -3.23 -8.49
N GLY A 89 -5.20 -2.99 -9.35
CA GLY A 89 -5.46 -2.88 -10.78
C GLY A 89 -5.51 -4.27 -11.42
N ASP A 90 -4.54 -4.54 -12.28
CA ASP A 90 -4.37 -5.88 -12.85
C ASP A 90 -3.87 -6.85 -11.77
N ILE A 91 -4.66 -7.89 -11.52
CA ILE A 91 -4.41 -8.84 -10.43
C ILE A 91 -3.07 -9.57 -10.62
N LYS A 92 -2.83 -10.04 -11.86
CA LYS A 92 -1.66 -10.88 -12.15
C LYS A 92 -0.31 -10.23 -11.80
N PRO A 93 -0.01 -8.99 -12.16
CA PRO A 93 1.24 -8.36 -11.74
C PRO A 93 1.29 -8.01 -10.24
N ALA A 94 0.14 -7.94 -9.56
CA ALA A 94 0.05 -7.57 -8.15
C ALA A 94 -0.09 -8.77 -7.19
N GLU A 95 0.07 -10.00 -7.66
CA GLU A 95 -0.14 -11.22 -6.84
C GLU A 95 0.62 -11.18 -5.53
N TYR A 96 1.88 -10.82 -5.55
CA TYR A 96 2.68 -10.77 -4.34
C TYR A 96 2.20 -9.70 -3.34
N GLN A 97 1.87 -8.49 -3.83
CA GLN A 97 1.38 -7.41 -2.98
C GLN A 97 0.02 -7.75 -2.36
N ILE A 98 -0.85 -8.43 -3.13
CA ILE A 98 -2.14 -8.90 -2.63
C ILE A 98 -1.91 -9.88 -1.49
N GLU A 99 -1.04 -10.88 -1.68
CA GLU A 99 -0.76 -11.87 -0.65
C GLU A 99 -0.15 -11.24 0.61
N LEU A 100 0.86 -10.40 0.45
CA LEU A 100 1.47 -9.70 1.59
C LEU A 100 0.42 -8.92 2.40
N PHE A 101 -0.46 -8.16 1.71
CA PHE A 101 -1.51 -7.40 2.37
C PHE A 101 -2.50 -8.30 3.11
N MET A 102 -2.93 -9.39 2.48
CA MET A 102 -3.89 -10.32 3.09
C MET A 102 -3.27 -11.11 4.25
N ASP A 103 -2.01 -11.52 4.14
CA ASP A 103 -1.30 -12.18 5.24
C ASP A 103 -1.08 -11.25 6.43
N MET A 104 -0.80 -9.96 6.17
CA MET A 104 -0.77 -8.94 7.24
C MET A 104 -2.14 -8.76 7.89
N ALA A 105 -3.22 -8.72 7.09
CA ALA A 105 -4.57 -8.60 7.62
C ALA A 105 -4.98 -9.82 8.46
N TRP A 106 -4.48 -11.00 8.10
CA TRP A 106 -4.74 -12.26 8.81
C TRP A 106 -3.92 -12.40 10.09
N ASN A 107 -2.61 -12.14 10.01
CA ASN A 107 -1.69 -12.25 11.15
C ASN A 107 -0.49 -11.31 11.00
N LEU A 108 -0.66 -10.07 11.44
CA LEU A 108 0.37 -9.05 11.35
C LEU A 108 1.63 -9.40 12.13
N ASP A 109 1.49 -10.03 13.30
CA ASP A 109 2.64 -10.40 14.15
C ASP A 109 3.53 -11.42 13.47
N LYS A 110 2.95 -12.39 12.77
CA LYS A 110 3.70 -13.38 12.00
C LYS A 110 4.52 -12.69 10.90
N VAL A 111 3.88 -11.88 10.06
CA VAL A 111 4.57 -11.15 8.98
C VAL A 111 5.64 -10.21 9.54
N SER A 112 5.37 -9.55 10.68
CA SER A 112 6.33 -8.66 11.36
C SER A 112 7.55 -9.42 11.88
N SER A 113 7.37 -10.61 12.41
CA SER A 113 8.48 -11.43 12.94
C SER A 113 9.34 -12.03 11.84
N GLU A 114 8.75 -12.41 10.71
CA GLU A 114 9.48 -12.94 9.54
C GLU A 114 10.20 -11.84 8.76
N GLY A 115 9.54 -10.71 8.60
CA GLY A 115 9.98 -9.59 7.77
C GLY A 115 9.67 -9.77 6.28
N VAL A 116 9.51 -8.64 5.60
CA VAL A 116 9.06 -8.58 4.18
C VAL A 116 9.98 -9.35 3.24
N THR A 117 11.30 -9.34 3.47
CA THR A 117 12.25 -10.07 2.62
C THR A 117 12.08 -11.59 2.73
N ALA A 118 11.88 -12.11 3.94
CA ALA A 118 11.65 -13.54 4.13
C ALA A 118 10.29 -13.94 3.56
N HIS A 119 9.28 -13.12 3.74
CA HIS A 119 7.96 -13.32 3.15
C HIS A 119 8.02 -13.40 1.61
N LEU A 120 8.70 -12.46 0.96
CA LEU A 120 8.91 -12.48 -0.50
C LEU A 120 9.68 -13.75 -0.95
N LYS A 121 10.70 -14.13 -0.19
CA LYS A 121 11.47 -15.35 -0.49
C LYS A 121 10.59 -16.60 -0.43
N HIS A 122 9.78 -16.75 0.62
CA HIS A 122 8.88 -17.89 0.77
C HIS A 122 7.83 -17.93 -0.34
N TRP A 123 7.28 -16.77 -0.72
CA TRP A 123 6.38 -16.67 -1.87
C TRP A 123 7.06 -17.16 -3.16
N LEU A 124 8.26 -16.68 -3.46
CA LEU A 124 9.02 -17.10 -4.64
C LEU A 124 9.38 -18.59 -4.63
N GLU A 125 9.74 -19.14 -3.46
CA GLU A 125 10.05 -20.57 -3.33
C GLU A 125 8.83 -21.45 -3.60
N ARG A 126 7.65 -21.00 -3.16
CA ARG A 126 6.38 -21.70 -3.43
C ARG A 126 5.97 -21.63 -4.89
N GLU A 127 6.09 -20.45 -5.52
CA GLU A 127 5.61 -20.24 -6.90
C GLU A 127 6.60 -20.77 -7.97
N LEU A 128 7.89 -20.65 -7.72
CA LEU A 128 8.93 -20.88 -8.74
C LEU A 128 9.93 -21.96 -8.35
N GLY A 129 9.87 -22.46 -7.12
CA GLY A 129 10.86 -23.41 -6.57
C GLY A 129 12.12 -22.73 -6.06
N THR A 130 12.80 -23.39 -5.11
CA THR A 130 13.93 -22.83 -4.34
C THR A 130 15.10 -22.35 -5.21
N SER A 131 15.40 -23.09 -6.30
CA SER A 131 16.53 -22.73 -7.20
C SER A 131 16.26 -21.40 -7.91
N CYS A 132 15.05 -21.24 -8.46
CA CYS A 132 14.65 -20.03 -9.17
C CYS A 132 14.52 -18.85 -8.21
N ALA A 133 13.95 -19.08 -7.04
CA ALA A 133 13.78 -18.06 -6.01
C ALA A 133 15.08 -17.36 -5.61
N LYS A 134 16.19 -18.11 -5.49
CA LYS A 134 17.51 -17.54 -5.17
C LYS A 134 17.99 -16.53 -6.22
N THR A 135 17.67 -16.77 -7.48
CA THR A 135 18.06 -15.88 -8.59
C THR A 135 17.12 -14.68 -8.71
N ILE A 136 15.81 -14.89 -8.51
CA ILE A 136 14.78 -13.88 -8.74
C ILE A 136 14.64 -12.93 -7.56
N LEU A 137 14.87 -13.38 -6.33
CA LEU A 137 14.72 -12.54 -5.12
C LEU A 137 15.49 -11.21 -5.21
N PRO A 138 16.81 -11.19 -5.51
CA PRO A 138 17.53 -9.92 -5.61
C PRO A 138 17.03 -9.03 -6.77
N VAL A 139 16.56 -9.65 -7.86
CA VAL A 139 15.99 -8.90 -9.00
C VAL A 139 14.70 -8.20 -8.62
N MET A 140 13.78 -8.89 -7.93
CA MET A 140 12.53 -8.29 -7.46
C MET A 140 12.79 -7.20 -6.40
N GLN A 141 13.72 -7.44 -5.49
CA GLN A 141 14.09 -6.41 -4.50
C GLN A 141 14.61 -5.14 -5.17
N GLU A 142 15.48 -5.28 -6.18
CA GLU A 142 16.00 -4.14 -6.93
C GLU A 142 14.91 -3.47 -7.77
N HIS A 143 14.00 -4.21 -8.39
CA HIS A 143 12.83 -3.67 -9.07
C HIS A 143 12.01 -2.76 -8.15
N TYR A 144 11.64 -3.25 -6.97
CA TYR A 144 10.87 -2.46 -6.00
C TYR A 144 11.65 -1.26 -5.46
N ARG A 145 12.96 -1.40 -5.27
CA ARG A 145 13.82 -0.29 -4.85
C ARG A 145 13.84 0.82 -5.91
N LEU A 146 14.03 0.48 -7.16
CA LEU A 146 14.06 1.44 -8.28
C LEU A 146 12.68 2.08 -8.48
N ALA A 147 11.61 1.29 -8.46
CA ALA A 147 10.25 1.79 -8.58
C ALA A 147 9.87 2.71 -7.40
N HIS A 148 10.42 2.49 -6.21
CA HIS A 148 10.22 3.38 -5.07
C HIS A 148 10.95 4.73 -5.23
N ILE A 149 12.16 4.73 -5.78
CA ILE A 149 12.93 5.95 -6.07
C ILE A 149 12.22 6.80 -7.12
N ARG A 150 11.73 6.17 -8.17
CA ARG A 150 10.94 6.82 -9.22
C ARG A 150 10.00 5.82 -9.87
N LYS A 151 8.70 6.04 -9.66
CA LYS A 151 7.69 5.20 -10.26
C LYS A 151 7.68 5.35 -11.78
N PRO A 152 7.57 4.24 -12.55
CA PRO A 152 7.40 4.26 -14.00
C PRO A 152 6.19 5.10 -14.44
N GLU A 153 5.17 5.22 -13.61
CA GLU A 153 3.97 6.03 -13.83
C GLU A 153 4.29 7.51 -14.11
N PHE A 154 5.46 7.98 -13.68
CA PHE A 154 5.92 9.36 -13.91
C PHE A 154 6.89 9.50 -15.09
N MET A 155 7.05 8.48 -15.92
CA MET A 155 7.98 8.51 -17.06
C MET A 155 7.36 8.96 -18.38
N GLY A 156 6.04 9.08 -18.50
CA GLY A 156 5.37 9.66 -19.67
C GLY A 156 5.54 11.18 -19.70
N ASN A 157 5.66 11.80 -20.86
CA ASN A 157 5.90 13.23 -20.99
C ASN A 157 4.62 14.09 -21.13
N THR A 158 3.46 13.51 -20.88
CA THR A 158 2.16 14.13 -21.13
C THR A 158 1.53 14.76 -19.90
N ARG A 159 2.17 14.69 -18.74
CA ARG A 159 1.58 15.05 -17.45
C ARG A 159 2.24 16.26 -16.83
N GLU A 160 1.44 17.03 -16.13
CA GLU A 160 1.89 18.27 -15.51
C GLU A 160 2.91 18.00 -14.37
N GLU A 161 2.71 16.91 -13.62
CA GLU A 161 3.61 16.48 -12.55
C GLU A 161 5.00 16.12 -13.06
N GLU A 162 5.11 15.64 -14.29
CA GLU A 162 6.40 15.35 -14.91
C GLU A 162 7.14 16.61 -15.37
N LYS A 163 6.42 17.68 -15.61
CA LYS A 163 6.99 18.98 -15.93
C LYS A 163 7.50 19.69 -14.68
N ASN A 164 6.99 19.33 -13.51
CA ASN A 164 7.42 19.91 -12.24
C ASN A 164 8.44 19.00 -11.55
N PRO A 165 9.72 19.41 -11.43
CA PRO A 165 10.79 18.59 -10.85
C PRO A 165 10.56 18.25 -9.36
N VAL A 166 9.73 18.98 -8.65
CA VAL A 166 9.41 18.72 -7.23
C VAL A 166 8.69 17.37 -7.05
N TYR A 167 7.88 16.97 -8.02
CA TYR A 167 7.16 15.70 -7.97
C TYR A 167 7.94 14.51 -8.54
N ARG A 168 9.14 14.75 -9.08
CA ARG A 168 9.96 13.70 -9.71
C ARG A 168 10.97 13.07 -8.78
N VAL A 169 11.26 13.70 -7.68
CA VAL A 169 12.29 13.25 -6.75
C VAL A 169 11.62 12.82 -5.45
N VAL A 170 11.58 11.53 -5.23
CA VAL A 170 11.37 10.98 -3.88
C VAL A 170 12.69 11.19 -3.15
N LYS A 171 12.70 12.12 -2.20
CA LYS A 171 13.83 12.31 -1.29
C LYS A 171 13.86 11.21 -0.23
#